data_683fd8aa0cbc0eded81d5884f32697aa
#
_entry.id   683fd8aa0cbc0eded81d5884f32697aa
#
_cell.length_a   1.000
_cell.length_b   1.000
_cell.length_c   1.000
_cell.angle_alpha   90.00
_cell.angle_beta   90.00
_cell.angle_gamma   90.00
#
_symmetry.space_group_name_H-M   'P 1'
#
loop_
_entity.id
_entity.type
_entity.pdbx_description
1 polymer ?
#
loop_
_entity_poly.entity_id
_entity_poly.type
_entity_poly.pdbx_seq_one_letter_code
_entity_poly.pdbx_strand_id
1 'polypeptide(L)'
;MASATLTSRYVTAQRIARKAGEMAHDFFVRRDALSIEFKGAQDFVSHADRSVEELIARELVSECPGDSFLGEETATSFKGKLDHIWVVDPIDGTHNFLRGVRYYCVSIAYIERGVREVGVIYDPEHGELFHARRGHGAWCESAGNQTQLRASRCTKLEHAFVCVGH
;
A
#
# COMPACT_ATOMS: atom_id res chain seq x y z
N MET A 1 -17.81 18.56 10.51
CA MET A 1 -16.34 18.41 10.62
C MET A 1 -15.72 18.94 9.34
N ALA A 2 -14.56 19.63 9.42
CA ALA A 2 -13.87 20.08 8.21
C ALA A 2 -13.37 18.88 7.41
N SER A 3 -13.52 18.88 6.08
CA SER A 3 -12.97 17.87 5.22
C SER A 3 -11.44 17.86 5.32
N ALA A 4 -10.81 16.69 5.31
CA ALA A 4 -9.36 16.58 5.28
C ALA A 4 -8.79 17.24 4.03
N THR A 5 -7.66 17.94 4.17
CA THR A 5 -6.98 18.56 3.02
C THR A 5 -6.18 17.52 2.24
N LEU A 6 -5.85 17.78 0.96
CA LEU A 6 -4.99 16.88 0.19
C LEU A 6 -3.61 16.69 0.84
N THR A 7 -3.09 17.74 1.49
CA THR A 7 -1.83 17.64 2.23
C THR A 7 -1.94 16.74 3.46
N SER A 8 -3.02 16.84 4.23
CA SER A 8 -3.23 15.95 5.38
C SER A 8 -3.41 14.50 4.93
N ARG A 9 -4.18 14.23 3.88
CA ARG A 9 -4.33 12.89 3.30
C ARG A 9 -2.98 12.28 2.87
N TYR A 10 -2.12 13.08 2.24
CA TYR A 10 -0.80 12.65 1.81
C TYR A 10 0.09 12.24 2.98
N VAL A 11 0.13 13.03 4.05
CA VAL A 11 0.91 12.70 5.26
C VAL A 11 0.32 11.49 6.00
N THR A 12 -1.00 11.43 6.10
CA THR A 12 -1.73 10.31 6.71
C THR A 12 -1.43 9.01 5.98
N ALA A 13 -1.47 8.99 4.63
CA ALA A 13 -1.18 7.79 3.85
C ALA A 13 0.24 7.27 4.09
N GLN A 14 1.24 8.15 4.14
CA GLN A 14 2.63 7.75 4.41
C GLN A 14 2.81 7.11 5.78
N ARG A 15 2.20 7.70 6.82
CA ARG A 15 2.25 7.17 8.18
C ARG A 15 1.55 5.81 8.27
N ILE A 16 0.36 5.70 7.67
CA ILE A 16 -0.42 4.46 7.68
C ILE A 16 0.30 3.36 6.91
N ALA A 17 0.89 3.65 5.75
CA ALA A 17 1.63 2.67 4.96
C ALA A 17 2.81 2.07 5.75
N ARG A 18 3.57 2.89 6.48
CA ARG A 18 4.64 2.37 7.35
C ARG A 18 4.10 1.45 8.44
N LYS A 19 3.06 1.88 9.16
CA LYS A 19 2.44 1.08 10.24
C LYS A 19 1.86 -0.23 9.72
N ALA A 20 1.23 -0.21 8.56
CA ALA A 20 0.70 -1.39 7.89
C ALA A 20 1.81 -2.34 7.44
N GLY A 21 2.90 -1.78 6.88
CA GLY A 21 4.06 -2.57 6.49
C GLY A 21 4.80 -3.20 7.67
N GLU A 22 4.90 -2.52 8.81
CA GLU A 22 5.42 -3.11 10.05
C GLU A 22 4.58 -4.33 10.46
N MET A 23 3.25 -4.22 10.41
CA MET A 23 2.35 -5.35 10.69
C MET A 23 2.52 -6.48 9.66
N ALA A 24 2.59 -6.17 8.38
CA ALA A 24 2.82 -7.15 7.32
C ALA A 24 4.17 -7.88 7.53
N HIS A 25 5.23 -7.13 7.87
CA HIS A 25 6.54 -7.70 8.17
C HIS A 25 6.50 -8.64 9.39
N ASP A 26 5.78 -8.28 10.45
CA ASP A 26 5.58 -9.14 11.61
C ASP A 26 4.92 -10.47 11.25
N PHE A 27 3.92 -10.45 10.38
CA PHE A 27 3.33 -11.67 9.83
C PHE A 27 4.34 -12.45 8.98
N PHE A 28 5.08 -11.78 8.11
CA PHE A 28 6.07 -12.41 7.25
C PHE A 28 7.14 -13.14 8.02
N VAL A 29 7.72 -12.53 9.06
CA VAL A 29 8.76 -13.14 9.90
C VAL A 29 8.22 -14.35 10.67
N ARG A 30 6.98 -14.31 11.12
CA ARG A 30 6.35 -15.39 11.90
C ARG A 30 5.61 -16.43 11.07
N ARG A 31 5.62 -16.33 9.73
CA ARG A 31 4.82 -17.17 8.83
C ARG A 31 4.98 -18.68 9.06
N ASP A 32 6.23 -19.15 9.31
CA ASP A 32 6.51 -20.57 9.48
C ASP A 32 5.93 -21.11 10.80
N ALA A 33 5.92 -20.30 11.86
CA ALA A 33 5.31 -20.67 13.13
C ALA A 33 3.78 -20.59 13.07
N LEU A 34 3.23 -19.56 12.43
CA LEU A 34 1.79 -19.31 12.36
C LEU A 34 1.09 -20.19 11.33
N SER A 35 1.77 -20.63 10.27
CA SER A 35 1.18 -21.56 9.28
C SER A 35 0.80 -22.93 9.88
N ILE A 36 1.36 -23.30 11.03
CA ILE A 36 1.00 -24.51 11.77
C ILE A 36 -0.35 -24.34 12.51
N GLU A 37 -0.67 -23.14 12.93
CA GLU A 37 -1.92 -22.80 13.64
C GLU A 37 -3.11 -22.62 12.68
N PHE A 38 -2.85 -22.33 11.41
CA PHE A 38 -3.85 -22.17 10.36
C PHE A 38 -3.99 -23.48 9.55
N LYS A 39 -5.17 -23.67 8.94
CA LYS A 39 -5.48 -24.87 8.13
C LYS A 39 -4.62 -25.01 6.87
N GLY A 40 -3.69 -24.08 6.65
CA GLY A 40 -2.76 -24.06 5.54
C GLY A 40 -2.18 -22.68 5.31
N ALA A 41 -1.15 -22.62 4.48
CA ALA A 41 -0.44 -21.38 4.14
C ALA A 41 -1.36 -20.32 3.50
N GLN A 42 -2.39 -20.75 2.77
CA GLN A 42 -3.34 -19.85 2.12
C GLN A 42 -4.30 -19.17 3.13
N ASP A 43 -4.75 -19.89 4.15
CA ASP A 43 -5.59 -19.32 5.21
C ASP A 43 -4.78 -18.31 6.06
N PHE A 44 -3.50 -18.58 6.30
CA PHE A 44 -2.61 -17.66 6.98
C PHE A 44 -2.44 -16.34 6.20
N VAL A 45 -2.19 -16.42 4.90
CA VAL A 45 -2.04 -15.24 4.04
C VAL A 45 -3.32 -14.42 4.02
N SER A 46 -4.48 -15.04 3.79
CA SER A 46 -5.76 -14.34 3.85
C SER A 46 -6.02 -13.67 5.21
N HIS A 47 -5.50 -14.23 6.30
CA HIS A 47 -5.59 -13.59 7.61
C HIS A 47 -4.66 -12.38 7.72
N ALA A 48 -3.42 -12.47 7.23
CA ALA A 48 -2.47 -11.36 7.22
C ALA A 48 -3.01 -10.18 6.38
N ASP A 49 -3.43 -10.46 5.13
CA ASP A 49 -4.02 -9.47 4.24
C ASP A 49 -5.20 -8.73 4.88
N ARG A 50 -6.17 -9.46 5.41
CA ARG A 50 -7.34 -8.88 6.09
C ARG A 50 -6.96 -8.05 7.31
N SER A 51 -6.02 -8.53 8.12
CA SER A 51 -5.60 -7.81 9.33
C SER A 51 -4.93 -6.49 8.99
N VAL A 52 -4.09 -6.47 7.94
CA VAL A 52 -3.43 -5.27 7.44
C VAL A 52 -4.44 -4.32 6.81
N GLU A 53 -5.38 -4.84 5.99
CA GLU A 53 -6.45 -4.03 5.39
C GLU A 53 -7.34 -3.39 6.45
N GLU A 54 -7.77 -4.14 7.48
CA GLU A 54 -8.57 -3.63 8.60
C GLU A 54 -7.85 -2.52 9.38
N LEU A 55 -6.53 -2.65 9.58
CA LEU A 55 -5.72 -1.60 10.19
C LEU A 55 -5.78 -0.32 9.35
N ILE A 56 -5.51 -0.43 8.05
CA ILE A 56 -5.50 0.71 7.12
C ILE A 56 -6.89 1.37 7.07
N ALA A 57 -7.95 0.57 6.91
CA ALA A 57 -9.32 1.07 6.82
C ALA A 57 -9.73 1.83 8.09
N ARG A 58 -9.45 1.28 9.27
CA ARG A 58 -9.76 1.92 10.55
C ARG A 58 -9.07 3.27 10.72
N GLU A 59 -7.77 3.33 10.38
CA GLU A 59 -7.00 4.57 10.50
C GLU A 59 -7.47 5.64 9.50
N LEU A 60 -7.73 5.24 8.23
CA LEU A 60 -8.22 6.15 7.20
C LEU A 60 -9.62 6.70 7.54
N VAL A 61 -10.54 5.84 7.99
CA VAL A 61 -11.88 6.28 8.42
C VAL A 61 -11.82 7.27 9.58
N SER A 62 -10.90 7.06 10.53
CA SER A 62 -10.71 7.95 11.66
C SER A 62 -10.17 9.32 11.27
N GLU A 63 -9.19 9.38 10.37
CA GLU A 63 -8.48 10.62 10.03
C GLU A 63 -9.07 11.35 8.82
N CYS A 64 -9.75 10.62 7.93
CA CYS A 64 -10.39 11.16 6.74
C CYS A 64 -11.88 10.82 6.71
N PRO A 65 -12.67 11.28 7.72
CA PRO A 65 -14.09 10.96 7.78
C PRO A 65 -14.82 11.52 6.56
N GLY A 66 -15.59 10.66 5.89
CA GLY A 66 -16.33 11.01 4.67
C GLY A 66 -15.67 10.55 3.37
N ASP A 67 -14.42 10.10 3.41
CA ASP A 67 -13.81 9.40 2.28
C ASP A 67 -14.31 7.94 2.24
N SER A 68 -14.44 7.40 1.04
CA SER A 68 -14.75 5.99 0.82
C SER A 68 -13.46 5.15 0.85
N PHE A 69 -13.60 3.87 1.14
CA PHE A 69 -12.49 2.91 1.19
C PHE A 69 -12.79 1.71 0.28
N LEU A 70 -11.85 1.36 -0.57
CA LEU A 70 -11.88 0.18 -1.43
C LEU A 70 -10.58 -0.59 -1.19
N GLY A 71 -10.66 -1.68 -0.44
CA GLY A 71 -9.57 -2.62 -0.25
C GLY A 71 -9.68 -3.78 -1.23
N GLU A 72 -8.60 -4.49 -1.47
CA GLU A 72 -8.57 -5.68 -2.32
C GLU A 72 -9.44 -6.79 -1.74
N GLU A 73 -9.30 -7.07 -0.45
CA GLU A 73 -10.02 -8.14 0.26
C GLU A 73 -11.52 -7.84 0.40
N THR A 74 -11.90 -6.56 0.46
CA THR A 74 -13.29 -6.12 0.65
C THR A 74 -13.94 -5.55 -0.61
N ALA A 75 -13.27 -5.61 -1.76
CA ALA A 75 -13.74 -5.00 -3.03
C ALA A 75 -15.16 -5.43 -3.43
N THR A 76 -15.53 -6.69 -3.21
CA THR A 76 -16.85 -7.24 -3.55
C THR A 76 -18.00 -6.65 -2.72
N SER A 77 -17.71 -6.04 -1.59
CA SER A 77 -18.70 -5.42 -0.68
C SER A 77 -18.75 -3.90 -0.78
N PHE A 78 -17.98 -3.28 -1.70
CA PHE A 78 -17.90 -1.83 -1.84
C PHE A 78 -19.26 -1.20 -2.16
N LYS A 79 -19.67 -0.22 -1.36
CA LYS A 79 -20.91 0.56 -1.51
C LYS A 79 -20.67 2.07 -1.39
N GLY A 80 -19.40 2.51 -1.45
CA GLY A 80 -19.02 3.89 -1.25
C GLY A 80 -19.25 4.78 -2.48
N LYS A 81 -19.00 6.09 -2.30
CA LYS A 81 -18.96 7.06 -3.39
C LYS A 81 -17.57 7.09 -4.00
N LEU A 82 -17.50 7.39 -5.30
CA LEU A 82 -16.22 7.44 -6.03
C LEU A 82 -15.56 8.83 -6.05
N ASP A 83 -16.22 9.85 -5.46
CA ASP A 83 -15.70 11.22 -5.49
C ASP A 83 -14.43 11.40 -4.65
N HIS A 84 -14.35 10.72 -3.52
CA HIS A 84 -13.22 10.72 -2.59
C HIS A 84 -13.01 9.29 -2.12
N ILE A 85 -12.02 8.61 -2.67
CA ILE A 85 -11.84 7.18 -2.42
C ILE A 85 -10.37 6.81 -2.21
N TRP A 86 -10.14 6.02 -1.17
CA TRP A 86 -8.90 5.31 -0.95
C TRP A 86 -8.97 3.94 -1.62
N VAL A 87 -7.94 3.60 -2.38
CA VAL A 87 -7.76 2.28 -2.99
C VAL A 87 -6.53 1.66 -2.38
N VAL A 88 -6.67 0.47 -1.82
CA VAL A 88 -5.66 -0.17 -0.98
C VAL A 88 -5.44 -1.61 -1.42
N ASP A 89 -4.18 -1.96 -1.56
CA ASP A 89 -3.69 -3.33 -1.59
C ASP A 89 -2.83 -3.53 -0.33
N PRO A 90 -3.28 -4.36 0.63
CA PRO A 90 -2.61 -4.51 1.92
C PRO A 90 -1.27 -5.23 1.82
N ILE A 91 -1.16 -6.25 0.94
CA ILE A 91 0.07 -7.01 0.70
C ILE A 91 0.20 -7.31 -0.80
N ASP A 92 0.56 -6.28 -1.58
CA ASP A 92 0.89 -6.49 -3.00
C ASP A 92 2.11 -7.41 -3.13
N GLY A 93 1.94 -8.52 -3.84
CA GLY A 93 2.90 -9.61 -3.91
C GLY A 93 2.57 -10.78 -2.98
N THR A 94 1.29 -11.07 -2.75
CA THR A 94 0.78 -12.15 -1.88
C THR A 94 1.43 -13.51 -2.15
N HIS A 95 1.68 -13.86 -3.41
CA HIS A 95 2.37 -15.10 -3.77
C HIS A 95 3.84 -15.14 -3.31
N ASN A 96 4.54 -14.02 -3.36
CA ASN A 96 5.90 -13.88 -2.85
C ASN A 96 5.90 -13.99 -1.33
N PHE A 97 4.99 -13.27 -0.68
CA PHE A 97 4.79 -13.29 0.77
C PHE A 97 4.57 -14.72 1.27
N LEU A 98 3.66 -15.47 0.65
CA LEU A 98 3.36 -16.86 0.97
C LEU A 98 4.59 -17.77 0.88
N ARG A 99 5.42 -17.56 -0.14
CA ARG A 99 6.62 -18.39 -0.40
C ARG A 99 7.87 -17.92 0.35
N GLY A 100 7.76 -16.91 1.21
CA GLY A 100 8.90 -16.34 1.92
C GLY A 100 9.89 -15.58 1.06
N VAL A 101 9.44 -15.12 -0.12
CA VAL A 101 10.22 -14.23 -0.97
C VAL A 101 10.02 -12.80 -0.50
N ARG A 102 11.12 -12.12 -0.17
CA ARG A 102 11.13 -10.76 0.38
C ARG A 102 10.88 -9.71 -0.70
N TYR A 103 9.76 -9.84 -1.40
CA TYR A 103 9.36 -8.93 -2.48
C TYR A 103 7.84 -8.76 -2.45
N TYR A 104 7.41 -7.89 -1.57
CA TYR A 104 6.01 -7.49 -1.35
C TYR A 104 5.98 -6.07 -0.79
N CYS A 105 4.84 -5.39 -0.89
CA CYS A 105 4.69 -4.05 -0.38
C CYS A 105 3.26 -3.76 0.09
N VAL A 106 3.08 -2.65 0.79
CA VAL A 106 1.76 -2.04 1.06
C VAL A 106 1.53 -0.93 0.05
N SER A 107 0.40 -0.94 -0.64
CA SER A 107 0.05 0.07 -1.64
C SER A 107 -1.21 0.83 -1.24
N ILE A 108 -1.14 2.17 -1.17
CA ILE A 108 -2.25 3.05 -0.80
C ILE A 108 -2.35 4.18 -1.82
N ALA A 109 -3.50 4.33 -2.45
CA ALA A 109 -3.78 5.43 -3.37
C ALA A 109 -5.02 6.22 -2.93
N TYR A 110 -4.99 7.54 -3.11
CA TYR A 110 -6.16 8.40 -2.96
C TYR A 110 -6.56 8.97 -4.31
N ILE A 111 -7.84 8.82 -4.62
CA ILE A 111 -8.45 9.28 -5.87
C ILE A 111 -9.55 10.30 -5.52
N GLU A 112 -9.49 11.46 -6.16
CA GLU A 112 -10.50 12.48 -6.06
C GLU A 112 -11.15 12.71 -7.44
N ARG A 113 -12.46 12.47 -7.54
CA ARG A 113 -13.24 12.64 -8.78
C ARG A 113 -12.62 11.95 -10.00
N GLY A 114 -12.13 10.72 -9.81
CA GLY A 114 -11.49 9.93 -10.85
C GLY A 114 -10.02 10.29 -11.14
N VAL A 115 -9.46 11.24 -10.40
CA VAL A 115 -8.06 11.67 -10.54
C VAL A 115 -7.22 11.15 -9.41
N ARG A 116 -6.12 10.46 -9.73
CA ARG A 116 -5.14 9.97 -8.73
C ARG A 116 -4.35 11.16 -8.18
N GLU A 117 -4.56 11.48 -6.91
CA GLU A 117 -3.97 12.64 -6.24
C GLU A 117 -2.79 12.27 -5.34
N VAL A 118 -2.86 11.10 -4.69
CA VAL A 118 -1.81 10.57 -3.81
C VAL A 118 -1.56 9.12 -4.16
N GLY A 119 -0.30 8.72 -4.15
CA GLY A 119 0.14 7.33 -4.22
C GLY A 119 1.27 7.11 -3.21
N VAL A 120 1.18 6.02 -2.47
CA VAL A 120 2.18 5.61 -1.48
C VAL A 120 2.39 4.11 -1.60
N ILE A 121 3.64 3.69 -1.68
CA ILE A 121 4.05 2.28 -1.64
C ILE A 121 5.12 2.17 -0.56
N TYR A 122 4.95 1.23 0.36
CA TYR A 122 5.95 0.96 1.38
C TYR A 122 6.46 -0.47 1.27
N ASP A 123 7.76 -0.60 1.06
CA ASP A 123 8.51 -1.85 1.11
C ASP A 123 9.04 -2.06 2.53
N PRO A 124 8.47 -2.98 3.32
CA PRO A 124 8.89 -3.18 4.70
C PRO A 124 10.20 -3.95 4.83
N GLU A 125 10.61 -4.72 3.82
CA GLU A 125 11.86 -5.48 3.84
C GLU A 125 13.09 -4.58 3.71
N HIS A 126 12.97 -3.50 2.93
CA HIS A 126 14.05 -2.55 2.72
C HIS A 126 13.85 -1.24 3.52
N GLY A 127 12.69 -1.05 4.16
CA GLY A 127 12.34 0.18 4.86
C GLY A 127 12.21 1.38 3.92
N GLU A 128 11.79 1.14 2.68
CA GLU A 128 11.67 2.14 1.64
C GLU A 128 10.23 2.60 1.46
N LEU A 129 10.01 3.91 1.49
CA LEU A 129 8.73 4.53 1.19
C LEU A 129 8.81 5.29 -0.12
N PHE A 130 8.09 4.79 -1.12
CA PHE A 130 7.85 5.47 -2.38
C PHE A 130 6.55 6.25 -2.29
N HIS A 131 6.58 7.55 -2.57
CA HIS A 131 5.38 8.35 -2.45
C HIS A 131 5.33 9.49 -3.47
N ALA A 132 4.11 9.85 -3.85
CA ALA A 132 3.88 10.94 -4.78
C ALA A 132 2.59 11.67 -4.44
N ARG A 133 2.57 12.97 -4.71
CA ARG A 133 1.36 13.80 -4.76
C ARG A 133 1.34 14.51 -6.10
N ARG A 134 0.16 14.54 -6.73
CA ARG A 134 -0.01 15.20 -8.04
C ARG A 134 0.56 16.63 -8.02
N GLY A 135 1.40 16.94 -9.02
CA GLY A 135 2.04 18.24 -9.17
C GLY A 135 3.25 18.50 -8.26
N HIS A 136 3.60 17.55 -7.36
CA HIS A 136 4.73 17.71 -6.41
C HIS A 136 5.86 16.71 -6.60
N GLY A 137 5.83 15.94 -7.70
CA GLY A 137 6.84 14.92 -8.00
C GLY A 137 6.65 13.63 -7.23
N ALA A 138 7.60 12.70 -7.42
CA ALA A 138 7.68 11.43 -6.74
C ALA A 138 9.00 11.33 -5.97
N TRP A 139 8.97 10.64 -4.84
CA TRP A 139 10.06 10.57 -3.89
C TRP A 139 10.22 9.16 -3.34
N CYS A 140 11.44 8.81 -2.97
CA CYS A 140 11.75 7.63 -2.17
C CYS A 140 12.42 8.08 -0.88
N GLU A 141 11.90 7.62 0.25
CA GLU A 141 12.53 7.77 1.56
C GLU A 141 13.13 6.43 1.98
N SER A 142 14.42 6.42 2.33
CA SER A 142 15.15 5.25 2.78
C SER A 142 16.24 5.67 3.77
N ALA A 143 16.36 4.98 4.90
CA ALA A 143 17.39 5.23 5.92
C ALA A 143 17.52 6.71 6.34
N GLY A 144 16.38 7.43 6.44
CA GLY A 144 16.35 8.85 6.83
C GLY A 144 16.70 9.84 5.71
N ASN A 145 16.99 9.37 4.51
CA ASN A 145 17.24 10.19 3.33
C ASN A 145 16.02 10.22 2.42
N GLN A 146 15.83 11.34 1.72
CA GLN A 146 14.79 11.49 0.71
C GLN A 146 15.41 11.80 -0.66
N THR A 147 15.04 11.02 -1.67
CA THR A 147 15.52 11.15 -3.05
C THR A 147 14.37 11.38 -4.01
N GLN A 148 14.47 12.39 -4.86
CA GLN A 148 13.47 12.63 -5.89
C GLN A 148 13.60 11.60 -7.02
N LEU A 149 12.48 10.95 -7.33
CA LEU A 149 12.39 9.97 -8.42
C LEU A 149 12.03 10.65 -9.73
N ARG A 150 12.57 10.10 -10.82
CA ARG A 150 12.25 10.52 -12.19
C ARG A 150 12.13 9.30 -13.08
N ALA A 151 11.11 9.31 -13.96
CA ALA A 151 11.00 8.31 -15.00
C ALA A 151 12.21 8.35 -15.93
N SER A 152 12.60 7.21 -16.47
CA SER A 152 13.67 7.13 -17.46
C SER A 152 13.30 7.93 -18.71
N ARG A 153 14.32 8.41 -19.44
CA ARG A 153 14.15 9.08 -20.75
C ARG A 153 14.16 8.09 -21.91
N CYS A 154 14.07 6.80 -21.63
CA CYS A 154 14.06 5.75 -22.63
C CYS A 154 12.79 5.87 -23.50
N THR A 155 12.98 6.02 -24.81
CA THR A 155 11.91 6.16 -25.81
C THR A 155 11.77 4.96 -26.71
N LYS A 156 12.69 3.99 -26.61
CA LYS A 156 12.70 2.78 -27.44
C LYS A 156 12.70 1.55 -26.56
N LEU A 157 11.86 0.58 -26.90
CA LEU A 157 11.73 -0.68 -26.13
C LEU A 157 13.06 -1.47 -26.10
N GLU A 158 13.83 -1.43 -27.19
CA GLU A 158 15.15 -2.08 -27.30
C GLU A 158 16.19 -1.57 -26.28
N HIS A 159 15.96 -0.39 -25.71
CA HIS A 159 16.84 0.23 -24.68
C HIS A 159 16.18 0.23 -23.29
N ALA A 160 15.00 -0.34 -23.16
CA ALA A 160 14.27 -0.36 -21.91
C ALA A 160 14.69 -1.54 -21.02
N PHE A 161 14.72 -1.31 -19.72
CA PHE A 161 14.74 -2.37 -18.73
C PHE A 161 13.29 -2.64 -18.30
N VAL A 162 12.83 -3.86 -18.45
CA VAL A 162 11.45 -4.26 -18.14
C VAL A 162 11.50 -5.35 -17.08
N CYS A 163 10.83 -5.11 -15.95
CA CYS A 163 10.56 -6.12 -14.94
C CYS A 163 9.11 -6.56 -15.07
N VAL A 164 8.87 -7.86 -14.99
CA VAL A 164 7.55 -8.46 -14.92
C VAL A 164 7.47 -9.25 -13.63
N GLY A 165 6.53 -8.88 -12.76
CA GLY A 165 6.19 -9.62 -11.55
C GLY A 165 4.97 -10.52 -11.79
N HIS A 166 4.87 -11.57 -11.00
CA HIS A 166 3.70 -12.44 -10.90
C HIS A 166 3.21 -12.40 -9.47
#